data_cb029b09e4eb2640240b5716be44f13f
#
_entry.id   cb029b09e4eb2640240b5716be44f13f
#
_cell.length_a   1.000
_cell.length_b   1.000
_cell.length_c   1.000
_cell.angle_alpha   90.00
_cell.angle_beta   90.00
_cell.angle_gamma   90.00
#
_symmetry.space_group_name_H-M   'P 1'
#
loop_
_entity.id
_entity.type
_entity.pdbx_description
1 polymer ?
#
loop_
_entity_poly.entity_id
_entity_poly.type
_entity_poly.pdbx_seq_one_letter_code
_entity_poly.pdbx_strand_id
1 'polypeptide(L)'
;VGSRPRGVGVTAVRRPRVLLADDHLLVAEALKSLLTADFDLVGVVEDGRELVAAAAKLRPDVIVADITMPHLNGIEALVQLRQGGDKVPVVFLTMHRDVTFARRALEAGAAGFVLKHSASDELVTAIRAALRGETYITPQMAGEVLAAMKKGPDRPADPVASLTPRQREVLQLLAEGRSAKEIASSLGISARTVEFHKYQMM
;
A
#
# COMPACT_ATOMS: atom_id res chain seq x y z
N VAL A 1 13.06 43.05 -42.71
CA VAL A 1 13.36 42.77 -41.30
C VAL A 1 12.37 41.72 -40.88
N GLY A 2 12.80 40.44 -40.91
CA GLY A 2 11.95 39.26 -40.61
C GLY A 2 12.08 38.89 -39.14
N SER A 3 11.03 39.06 -38.38
CA SER A 3 10.94 38.53 -37.01
C SER A 3 10.59 37.06 -37.09
N ARG A 4 11.51 36.16 -36.65
CA ARG A 4 11.27 34.75 -36.42
C ARG A 4 10.39 34.60 -35.16
N PRO A 5 9.31 33.78 -35.19
CA PRO A 5 8.59 33.46 -33.96
C PRO A 5 9.47 32.58 -33.09
N ARG A 6 9.63 32.96 -31.83
CA ARG A 6 10.27 32.14 -30.78
C ARG A 6 9.41 30.89 -30.58
N GLY A 7 9.97 29.73 -30.87
CA GLY A 7 9.34 28.46 -30.58
C GLY A 7 9.08 28.34 -29.08
N VAL A 8 7.82 28.20 -28.71
CA VAL A 8 7.39 27.84 -27.36
C VAL A 8 7.85 26.39 -27.14
N GLY A 9 8.92 26.25 -26.39
CA GLY A 9 9.39 24.92 -25.97
C GLY A 9 8.29 24.23 -25.18
N VAL A 10 7.66 23.22 -25.77
CA VAL A 10 6.78 22.30 -25.05
C VAL A 10 7.70 21.51 -24.12
N THR A 11 7.76 21.93 -22.86
CA THR A 11 8.37 21.13 -21.81
C THR A 11 7.57 19.82 -21.75
N ALA A 12 8.18 18.73 -22.18
CA ALA A 12 7.59 17.41 -22.08
C ALA A 12 7.26 17.17 -20.59
N VAL A 13 5.97 17.15 -20.27
CA VAL A 13 5.49 16.90 -18.91
C VAL A 13 5.95 15.48 -18.57
N ARG A 14 6.85 15.36 -17.61
CA ARG A 14 7.34 14.06 -17.12
C ARG A 14 6.15 13.25 -16.60
N ARG A 15 6.01 12.02 -17.06
CA ARG A 15 4.99 11.10 -16.52
C ARG A 15 5.31 10.78 -15.07
N PRO A 16 4.31 10.80 -14.16
CA PRO A 16 4.51 10.42 -12.77
C PRO A 16 4.97 8.96 -12.67
N ARG A 17 5.92 8.71 -11.77
CA ARG A 17 6.53 7.42 -11.54
C ARG A 17 5.71 6.62 -10.55
N VAL A 18 5.26 5.45 -10.96
CA VAL A 18 4.43 4.54 -10.16
C VAL A 18 5.23 3.29 -9.78
N LEU A 19 5.21 2.92 -8.51
CA LEU A 19 5.65 1.61 -8.02
C LEU A 19 4.40 0.78 -7.69
N LEU A 20 4.30 -0.41 -8.27
CA LEU A 20 3.20 -1.35 -8.04
C LEU A 20 3.64 -2.47 -7.10
N ALA A 21 2.80 -2.82 -6.13
CA ALA A 21 3.00 -3.95 -5.23
C ALA A 21 1.74 -4.83 -5.20
N ASP A 22 1.84 -6.05 -5.73
CA ASP A 22 0.73 -7.03 -5.76
C ASP A 22 1.32 -8.43 -5.97
N ASP A 23 0.98 -9.39 -5.11
CA ASP A 23 1.45 -10.77 -5.17
C ASP A 23 0.69 -11.65 -6.19
N HIS A 24 -0.39 -11.11 -6.77
CA HIS A 24 -1.19 -11.78 -7.77
C HIS A 24 -0.71 -11.43 -9.19
N LEU A 25 0.09 -12.29 -9.80
CA LEU A 25 0.71 -12.07 -11.12
C LEU A 25 -0.27 -11.60 -12.20
N LEU A 26 -1.45 -12.22 -12.31
CA LEU A 26 -2.46 -11.85 -13.32
C LEU A 26 -3.03 -10.45 -13.08
N VAL A 27 -3.24 -10.08 -11.82
CA VAL A 27 -3.71 -8.74 -11.44
C VAL A 27 -2.62 -7.72 -11.71
N ALA A 28 -1.38 -8.00 -11.32
CA ALA A 28 -0.23 -7.14 -11.55
C ALA A 28 -0.02 -6.85 -13.06
N GLU A 29 -0.14 -7.86 -13.92
CA GLU A 29 -0.04 -7.66 -15.38
C GLU A 29 -1.20 -6.83 -15.96
N ALA A 30 -2.43 -7.02 -15.48
CA ALA A 30 -3.57 -6.20 -15.88
C ALA A 30 -3.38 -4.74 -15.45
N LEU A 31 -2.96 -4.52 -14.20
CA LEU A 31 -2.68 -3.18 -13.66
C LEU A 31 -1.50 -2.50 -14.35
N LYS A 32 -0.44 -3.24 -14.68
CA LYS A 32 0.68 -2.76 -15.46
C LYS A 32 0.24 -2.23 -16.83
N SER A 33 -0.60 -2.99 -17.54
CA SER A 33 -1.16 -2.55 -18.82
C SER A 33 -1.97 -1.26 -18.68
N LEU A 34 -2.79 -1.15 -17.62
CA LEU A 34 -3.59 0.03 -17.34
C LEU A 34 -2.71 1.25 -17.02
N LEU A 35 -1.71 1.07 -16.15
CA LEU A 35 -0.88 2.17 -15.64
C LEU A 35 0.08 2.73 -16.69
N THR A 36 0.67 1.90 -17.53
CA THR A 36 1.66 2.33 -18.52
C THR A 36 1.11 3.26 -19.60
N ALA A 37 -0.21 3.37 -19.75
CA ALA A 37 -0.84 4.35 -20.64
C ALA A 37 -0.58 5.80 -20.19
N ASP A 38 -0.68 6.08 -18.88
CA ASP A 38 -0.65 7.42 -18.30
C ASP A 38 0.59 7.71 -17.44
N PHE A 39 1.26 6.66 -16.92
CA PHE A 39 2.31 6.73 -15.91
C PHE A 39 3.59 6.01 -16.36
N ASP A 40 4.70 6.32 -15.68
CA ASP A 40 5.97 5.59 -15.77
C ASP A 40 6.03 4.52 -14.68
N LEU A 41 5.78 3.27 -15.02
CA LEU A 41 5.86 2.15 -14.09
C LEU A 41 7.32 1.80 -13.82
N VAL A 42 7.84 2.21 -12.64
CA VAL A 42 9.26 2.09 -12.29
C VAL A 42 9.64 0.78 -11.63
N GLY A 43 8.65 -0.01 -11.21
CA GLY A 43 8.86 -1.33 -10.64
C GLY A 43 7.55 -2.02 -10.30
N VAL A 44 7.64 -3.35 -10.20
CA VAL A 44 6.58 -4.23 -9.67
C VAL A 44 7.24 -5.12 -8.63
N VAL A 45 6.62 -5.26 -7.46
CA VAL A 45 7.09 -6.09 -6.34
C VAL A 45 5.94 -6.91 -5.79
N GLU A 46 6.25 -8.02 -5.10
CA GLU A 46 5.25 -9.01 -4.71
C GLU A 46 4.99 -9.04 -3.20
N ASP A 47 5.79 -8.31 -2.40
CA ASP A 47 5.60 -8.24 -0.95
C ASP A 47 5.92 -6.86 -0.37
N GLY A 48 5.46 -6.65 0.89
CA GLY A 48 5.63 -5.36 1.56
C GLY A 48 7.07 -5.03 1.94
N ARG A 49 7.96 -6.00 2.10
CA ARG A 49 9.39 -5.74 2.38
C ARG A 49 10.10 -5.27 1.13
N GLU A 50 9.84 -5.94 0.02
CA GLU A 50 10.32 -5.50 -1.28
C GLU A 50 9.79 -4.11 -1.62
N LEU A 51 8.51 -3.82 -1.29
CA LEU A 51 7.90 -2.52 -1.46
C LEU A 51 8.69 -1.42 -0.73
N VAL A 52 9.00 -1.61 0.56
CA VAL A 52 9.77 -0.63 1.35
C VAL A 52 11.17 -0.43 0.76
N ALA A 53 11.86 -1.52 0.41
CA ALA A 53 13.20 -1.45 -0.20
C ALA A 53 13.18 -0.77 -1.59
N ALA A 54 12.20 -1.11 -2.43
CA ALA A 54 12.04 -0.55 -3.76
C ALA A 54 11.66 0.93 -3.71
N ALA A 55 10.82 1.37 -2.78
CA ALA A 55 10.45 2.76 -2.60
C ALA A 55 11.69 3.62 -2.31
N ALA A 56 12.54 3.19 -1.39
CA ALA A 56 13.78 3.89 -1.06
C ALA A 56 14.74 4.00 -2.26
N LYS A 57 14.85 2.93 -3.06
CA LYS A 57 15.76 2.85 -4.22
C LYS A 57 15.23 3.60 -5.44
N LEU A 58 13.95 3.39 -5.77
CA LEU A 58 13.35 3.88 -7.00
C LEU A 58 12.76 5.28 -6.87
N ARG A 59 12.44 5.73 -5.66
CA ARG A 59 11.83 7.03 -5.35
C ARG A 59 10.64 7.32 -6.27
N PRO A 60 9.55 6.53 -6.19
CA PRO A 60 8.35 6.75 -6.98
C PRO A 60 7.63 8.04 -6.55
N ASP A 61 6.84 8.62 -7.46
CA ASP A 61 5.97 9.75 -7.14
C ASP A 61 4.69 9.28 -6.44
N VAL A 62 4.29 8.01 -6.64
CA VAL A 62 3.15 7.36 -5.99
C VAL A 62 3.36 5.84 -5.94
N ILE A 63 2.82 5.21 -4.92
CA ILE A 63 2.78 3.75 -4.76
C ILE A 63 1.34 3.28 -4.94
N VAL A 64 1.15 2.19 -5.70
CA VAL A 64 -0.10 1.42 -5.75
C VAL A 64 0.19 0.07 -5.12
N ALA A 65 -0.52 -0.30 -4.05
CA ALA A 65 -0.23 -1.51 -3.32
C ALA A 65 -1.49 -2.32 -2.99
N ASP A 66 -1.40 -3.64 -3.08
CA ASP A 66 -2.38 -4.50 -2.42
C ASP A 66 -2.21 -4.41 -0.90
N ILE A 67 -3.31 -4.60 -0.19
CA ILE A 67 -3.29 -4.70 1.27
C ILE A 67 -2.76 -6.08 1.69
N THR A 68 -3.25 -7.13 1.04
CA THR A 68 -2.93 -8.51 1.42
C THR A 68 -1.76 -9.02 0.60
N MET A 69 -0.58 -8.95 1.16
CA MET A 69 0.66 -9.46 0.56
C MET A 69 1.40 -10.36 1.56
N PRO A 70 2.20 -11.33 1.09
CA PRO A 70 3.01 -12.18 1.96
C PRO A 70 4.11 -11.41 2.70
N HIS A 71 4.66 -11.99 3.76
CA HIS A 71 5.75 -11.49 4.61
C HIS A 71 5.45 -10.19 5.36
N LEU A 72 5.00 -9.16 4.68
CA LEU A 72 4.62 -7.86 5.23
C LEU A 72 3.44 -7.32 4.42
N ASN A 73 2.29 -7.12 5.05
CA ASN A 73 1.12 -6.58 4.36
C ASN A 73 1.30 -5.10 4.00
N GLY A 74 0.47 -4.62 3.06
CA GLY A 74 0.60 -3.27 2.51
C GLY A 74 0.44 -2.16 3.54
N ILE A 75 -0.44 -2.32 4.53
CA ILE A 75 -0.64 -1.32 5.59
C ILE A 75 0.58 -1.23 6.49
N GLU A 76 1.16 -2.37 6.89
CA GLU A 76 2.38 -2.38 7.69
C GLU A 76 3.58 -1.83 6.90
N ALA A 77 3.65 -2.09 5.58
CA ALA A 77 4.65 -1.48 4.70
C ALA A 77 4.52 0.05 4.68
N LEU A 78 3.30 0.59 4.59
CA LEU A 78 3.03 2.03 4.70
C LEU A 78 3.50 2.58 6.04
N VAL A 79 3.20 1.90 7.16
CA VAL A 79 3.65 2.32 8.50
C VAL A 79 5.18 2.38 8.55
N GLN A 80 5.89 1.38 8.02
CA GLN A 80 7.36 1.40 7.96
C GLN A 80 7.91 2.54 7.10
N LEU A 81 7.30 2.81 5.94
CA LEU A 81 7.66 3.97 5.10
C LEU A 81 7.52 5.28 5.88
N ARG A 82 6.41 5.48 6.60
CA ARG A 82 6.17 6.68 7.42
C ARG A 82 7.18 6.81 8.58
N GLN A 83 7.51 5.70 9.24
CA GLN A 83 8.54 5.66 10.29
C GLN A 83 9.94 6.00 9.72
N GLY A 84 10.23 5.58 8.49
CA GLY A 84 11.44 5.95 7.75
C GLY A 84 11.46 7.39 7.24
N GLY A 85 10.41 8.19 7.48
CA GLY A 85 10.31 9.58 7.02
C GLY A 85 9.85 9.74 5.57
N ASP A 86 9.52 8.64 4.87
CA ASP A 86 9.02 8.69 3.50
C ASP A 86 7.55 9.16 3.49
N LYS A 87 7.25 10.13 2.63
CA LYS A 87 5.94 10.77 2.49
C LYS A 87 5.25 10.41 1.17
N VAL A 88 5.80 9.49 0.40
CA VAL A 88 5.23 9.06 -0.88
C VAL A 88 3.75 8.70 -0.70
N PRO A 89 2.83 9.23 -1.52
CA PRO A 89 1.43 8.85 -1.45
C PRO A 89 1.24 7.37 -1.81
N VAL A 90 0.41 6.67 -1.03
CA VAL A 90 0.09 5.25 -1.25
C VAL A 90 -1.41 5.11 -1.50
N VAL A 91 -1.76 4.51 -2.63
CA VAL A 91 -3.12 4.14 -3.01
C VAL A 91 -3.24 2.62 -2.83
N PHE A 92 -4.13 2.18 -1.97
CA PHE A 92 -4.38 0.77 -1.76
C PHE A 92 -5.41 0.21 -2.74
N LEU A 93 -5.13 -1.00 -3.22
CA LEU A 93 -6.06 -1.86 -3.94
C LEU A 93 -6.46 -3.04 -3.04
N THR A 94 -7.73 -3.44 -3.06
CA THR A 94 -8.18 -4.59 -2.28
C THR A 94 -9.34 -5.31 -2.96
N MET A 95 -9.44 -6.62 -2.78
CA MET A 95 -10.60 -7.41 -3.18
C MET A 95 -11.77 -7.28 -2.19
N HIS A 96 -11.49 -6.88 -0.95
CA HIS A 96 -12.45 -6.93 0.15
C HIS A 96 -13.06 -5.55 0.44
N ARG A 97 -14.40 -5.49 0.53
CA ARG A 97 -15.15 -4.34 1.02
C ARG A 97 -15.15 -4.32 2.55
N ASP A 98 -13.97 -4.25 3.15
CA ASP A 98 -13.83 -4.20 4.61
C ASP A 98 -13.50 -2.77 5.05
N VAL A 99 -14.47 -2.16 5.72
CA VAL A 99 -14.37 -0.80 6.28
C VAL A 99 -13.24 -0.70 7.31
N THR A 100 -12.94 -1.80 8.02
CA THR A 100 -11.88 -1.83 9.02
C THR A 100 -10.51 -1.66 8.36
N PHE A 101 -10.26 -2.35 7.25
CA PHE A 101 -9.02 -2.16 6.49
C PHE A 101 -8.92 -0.77 5.89
N ALA A 102 -10.02 -0.24 5.31
CA ALA A 102 -10.04 1.10 4.76
C ALA A 102 -9.72 2.15 5.83
N ARG A 103 -10.35 2.06 7.01
CA ARG A 103 -10.06 2.95 8.14
C ARG A 103 -8.61 2.85 8.59
N ARG A 104 -8.07 1.65 8.81
CA ARG A 104 -6.67 1.45 9.22
C ARG A 104 -5.69 2.00 8.19
N ALA A 105 -5.96 1.81 6.90
CA ALA A 105 -5.13 2.36 5.83
C ALA A 105 -5.09 3.90 5.88
N LEU A 106 -6.25 4.54 6.04
CA LEU A 106 -6.37 5.99 6.13
C LEU A 106 -5.73 6.55 7.40
N GLU A 107 -5.91 5.89 8.55
CA GLU A 107 -5.26 6.25 9.82
C GLU A 107 -3.72 6.13 9.71
N ALA A 108 -3.22 5.19 8.94
CA ALA A 108 -1.80 5.06 8.63
C ALA A 108 -1.28 6.11 7.62
N GLY A 109 -2.16 6.93 7.05
CA GLY A 109 -1.81 7.99 6.11
C GLY A 109 -1.81 7.55 4.65
N ALA A 110 -2.69 6.61 4.27
CA ALA A 110 -2.94 6.28 2.87
C ALA A 110 -3.59 7.47 2.14
N ALA A 111 -3.18 7.68 0.88
CA ALA A 111 -3.74 8.69 0.00
C ALA A 111 -4.95 8.16 -0.81
N GLY A 112 -5.18 6.86 -0.84
CA GLY A 112 -6.33 6.31 -1.53
C GLY A 112 -6.66 4.88 -1.14
N PHE A 113 -7.92 4.51 -1.39
CA PHE A 113 -8.45 3.17 -1.19
C PHE A 113 -9.42 2.82 -2.33
N VAL A 114 -9.06 1.85 -3.16
CA VAL A 114 -9.78 1.45 -4.36
C VAL A 114 -10.05 -0.06 -4.32
N LEU A 115 -11.25 -0.45 -4.72
CA LEU A 115 -11.60 -1.86 -4.88
C LEU A 115 -11.02 -2.41 -6.19
N LYS A 116 -10.37 -3.57 -6.17
CA LYS A 116 -9.73 -4.17 -7.35
C LYS A 116 -10.71 -4.37 -8.53
N HIS A 117 -11.98 -4.67 -8.26
CA HIS A 117 -12.99 -4.82 -9.32
C HIS A 117 -13.39 -3.49 -9.99
N SER A 118 -13.12 -2.35 -9.37
CA SER A 118 -13.33 -1.02 -9.93
C SER A 118 -12.05 -0.37 -10.44
N ALA A 119 -10.92 -1.07 -10.38
CA ALA A 119 -9.61 -0.49 -10.68
C ALA A 119 -9.49 0.07 -12.11
N SER A 120 -10.13 -0.55 -13.11
CA SER A 120 -10.15 -0.06 -14.48
C SER A 120 -10.67 1.37 -14.61
N ASP A 121 -11.67 1.72 -13.83
CA ASP A 121 -12.38 3.00 -13.93
C ASP A 121 -11.85 4.04 -12.92
N GLU A 122 -11.38 3.57 -11.77
CA GLU A 122 -11.09 4.43 -10.62
C GLU A 122 -9.61 4.64 -10.33
N LEU A 123 -8.73 3.69 -10.67
CA LEU A 123 -7.32 3.72 -10.24
C LEU A 123 -6.57 4.94 -10.76
N VAL A 124 -6.72 5.28 -12.03
CA VAL A 124 -6.07 6.46 -12.62
C VAL A 124 -6.53 7.73 -11.91
N THR A 125 -7.81 7.83 -11.61
CA THR A 125 -8.40 8.96 -10.87
C THR A 125 -7.85 9.04 -9.45
N ALA A 126 -7.76 7.90 -8.76
CA ALA A 126 -7.21 7.81 -7.41
C ALA A 126 -5.73 8.21 -7.35
N ILE A 127 -4.92 7.74 -8.30
CA ILE A 127 -3.50 8.12 -8.41
C ILE A 127 -3.35 9.63 -8.65
N ARG A 128 -4.13 10.20 -9.57
CA ARG A 128 -4.09 11.63 -9.84
C ARG A 128 -4.53 12.47 -8.64
N ALA A 129 -5.53 12.01 -7.88
CA ALA A 129 -5.94 12.64 -6.62
C ALA A 129 -4.80 12.59 -5.58
N ALA A 130 -4.20 11.41 -5.39
CA ALA A 130 -3.08 11.21 -4.48
C ALA A 130 -1.87 12.12 -4.80
N LEU A 131 -1.55 12.28 -6.07
CA LEU A 131 -0.47 13.18 -6.54
C LEU A 131 -0.76 14.67 -6.27
N ARG A 132 -2.05 15.07 -6.13
CA ARG A 132 -2.45 16.42 -5.71
C ARG A 132 -2.54 16.59 -4.19
N GLY A 133 -2.25 15.53 -3.42
CA GLY A 133 -2.41 15.55 -1.96
C GLY A 133 -3.86 15.36 -1.50
N GLU A 134 -4.74 14.92 -2.37
CA GLU A 134 -6.14 14.60 -2.07
C GLU A 134 -6.28 13.12 -1.69
N THR A 135 -7.28 12.78 -0.88
CA THR A 135 -7.60 11.41 -0.54
C THR A 135 -8.73 10.88 -1.42
N TYR A 136 -8.54 9.71 -2.02
CA TYR A 136 -9.56 9.05 -2.82
C TYR A 136 -10.07 7.78 -2.14
N ILE A 137 -11.38 7.63 -2.05
CA ILE A 137 -12.03 6.40 -1.58
C ILE A 137 -13.06 6.00 -2.63
N THR A 138 -13.05 4.72 -3.02
CA THR A 138 -14.10 4.17 -3.90
C THR A 138 -15.48 4.62 -3.42
N PRO A 139 -16.31 5.25 -4.27
CA PRO A 139 -17.60 5.83 -3.87
C PRO A 139 -18.52 4.86 -3.14
N GLN A 140 -18.47 3.57 -3.51
CA GLN A 140 -19.26 2.51 -2.89
C GLN A 140 -18.93 2.27 -1.41
N MET A 141 -17.78 2.71 -0.92
CA MET A 141 -17.33 2.56 0.46
C MET A 141 -17.29 3.89 1.22
N ALA A 142 -17.28 5.01 0.53
CA ALA A 142 -17.02 6.32 1.13
C ALA A 142 -17.95 6.64 2.30
N GLY A 143 -19.26 6.35 2.18
CA GLY A 143 -20.23 6.59 3.24
C GLY A 143 -19.96 5.75 4.50
N GLU A 144 -19.65 4.47 4.34
CA GLU A 144 -19.39 3.55 5.44
C GLU A 144 -18.08 3.89 6.14
N VAL A 145 -17.03 4.21 5.37
CA VAL A 145 -15.72 4.63 5.89
C VAL A 145 -15.83 5.93 6.69
N LEU A 146 -16.54 6.94 6.14
CA LEU A 146 -16.77 8.20 6.85
C LEU A 146 -17.58 8.00 8.15
N ALA A 147 -18.57 7.12 8.14
CA ALA A 147 -19.34 6.77 9.33
C ALA A 147 -18.46 6.08 10.39
N ALA A 148 -17.59 5.17 9.98
CA ALA A 148 -16.64 4.48 10.85
C ALA A 148 -15.59 5.45 11.44
N MET A 149 -15.11 6.41 10.66
CA MET A 149 -14.18 7.44 11.16
C MET A 149 -14.83 8.39 12.16
N LYS A 150 -16.11 8.75 11.98
CA LYS A 150 -16.85 9.62 12.92
C LYS A 150 -17.17 8.96 14.26
N LYS A 151 -17.38 7.64 14.27
CA LYS A 151 -17.64 6.89 15.50
C LYS A 151 -16.43 6.81 16.45
N GLY A 152 -15.25 7.20 15.97
CA GLY A 152 -14.00 7.00 16.69
C GLY A 152 -13.59 5.52 16.71
N PRO A 153 -12.53 5.15 17.42
CA PRO A 153 -12.18 3.76 17.58
C PRO A 153 -13.28 3.07 18.38
N ASP A 154 -14.22 2.41 17.70
CA ASP A 154 -15.09 1.43 18.35
C ASP A 154 -14.18 0.33 18.92
N ARG A 155 -13.91 0.44 20.20
CA ARG A 155 -13.34 -0.67 20.96
C ARG A 155 -14.47 -1.69 21.23
N PRO A 156 -14.53 -2.77 20.42
CA PRO A 156 -14.06 -4.02 20.97
C PRO A 156 -12.56 -4.02 20.72
N ALA A 157 -11.77 -4.35 21.71
CA ALA A 157 -10.34 -4.50 21.54
C ALA A 157 -10.10 -5.45 20.37
N ASP A 158 -9.77 -4.92 19.16
CA ASP A 158 -9.26 -5.74 18.08
C ASP A 158 -7.95 -6.31 18.64
N PRO A 159 -7.90 -7.60 18.98
CA PRO A 159 -6.71 -8.17 19.61
C PRO A 159 -5.47 -7.92 18.73
N VAL A 160 -5.66 -7.76 17.41
CA VAL A 160 -4.61 -7.50 16.44
C VAL A 160 -4.15 -6.03 16.48
N ALA A 161 -5.05 -5.09 16.79
CA ALA A 161 -4.69 -3.67 16.93
C ALA A 161 -3.78 -3.39 18.12
N SER A 162 -3.84 -4.22 19.17
CA SER A 162 -2.97 -4.14 20.35
C SER A 162 -1.57 -4.71 20.11
N LEU A 163 -1.35 -5.44 19.02
CA LEU A 163 -0.07 -6.07 18.72
C LEU A 163 0.95 -5.05 18.26
N THR A 164 2.19 -5.23 18.68
CA THR A 164 3.33 -4.49 18.12
C THR A 164 3.52 -4.84 16.64
N PRO A 165 4.19 -3.99 15.84
CA PRO A 165 4.50 -4.31 14.44
C PRO A 165 5.15 -5.69 14.29
N ARG A 166 6.07 -6.03 15.20
CA ARG A 166 6.78 -7.32 15.18
C ARG A 166 5.86 -8.51 15.47
N GLN A 167 4.94 -8.35 16.40
CA GLN A 167 3.94 -9.38 16.71
C GLN A 167 3.00 -9.61 15.53
N ARG A 168 2.61 -8.56 14.80
CA ARG A 168 1.78 -8.68 13.59
C ARG A 168 2.48 -9.42 12.47
N GLU A 169 3.78 -9.14 12.23
CA GLU A 169 4.58 -9.92 11.28
C GLU A 169 4.63 -11.41 11.64
N VAL A 170 4.88 -11.73 12.91
CA VAL A 170 4.91 -13.11 13.39
C VAL A 170 3.53 -13.77 13.23
N LEU A 171 2.44 -13.08 13.60
CA LEU A 171 1.08 -13.59 13.48
C LEU A 171 0.71 -13.88 12.02
N GLN A 172 1.08 -12.98 11.11
CA GLN A 172 0.83 -13.17 9.68
C GLN A 172 1.53 -14.41 9.14
N LEU A 173 2.83 -14.58 9.44
CA LEU A 173 3.60 -15.73 8.97
C LEU A 173 3.10 -17.05 9.60
N LEU A 174 2.57 -17.01 10.83
CA LEU A 174 1.88 -18.14 11.44
C LEU A 174 0.59 -18.50 10.71
N ALA A 175 -0.20 -17.49 10.32
CA ALA A 175 -1.43 -17.67 9.55
C ALA A 175 -1.16 -18.23 8.14
N GLU A 176 -0.01 -17.92 7.56
CA GLU A 176 0.50 -18.53 6.31
C GLU A 176 0.98 -19.99 6.48
N GLY A 177 0.87 -20.55 7.68
CA GLY A 177 1.25 -21.94 7.97
C GLY A 177 2.74 -22.18 8.16
N ARG A 178 3.54 -21.14 8.33
CA ARG A 178 4.98 -21.27 8.52
C ARG A 178 5.35 -21.73 9.92
N SER A 179 6.35 -22.58 10.00
CA SER A 179 6.92 -23.04 11.28
C SER A 179 7.72 -21.93 11.97
N ALA A 180 7.85 -22.00 13.29
CA ALA A 180 8.67 -21.05 14.05
C ALA A 180 10.12 -20.91 13.56
N LYS A 181 10.70 -21.98 12.98
CA LYS A 181 12.04 -21.95 12.40
C LYS A 181 12.09 -21.14 11.10
N GLU A 182 11.11 -21.31 10.23
CA GLU A 182 10.99 -20.57 8.98
C GLU A 182 10.73 -19.08 9.26
N ILE A 183 9.85 -18.78 10.21
CA ILE A 183 9.57 -17.42 10.67
C ILE A 183 10.85 -16.76 11.22
N ALA A 184 11.57 -17.50 12.07
CA ALA A 184 12.84 -17.01 12.64
C ALA A 184 13.86 -16.65 11.56
N SER A 185 14.01 -17.53 10.56
CA SER A 185 14.89 -17.29 9.41
C SER A 185 14.44 -16.08 8.59
N SER A 186 13.14 -15.97 8.25
CA SER A 186 12.57 -14.87 7.49
C SER A 186 12.70 -13.52 8.19
N LEU A 187 12.59 -13.52 9.52
CA LEU A 187 12.59 -12.31 10.34
C LEU A 187 13.98 -11.95 10.93
N GLY A 188 15.01 -12.77 10.71
CA GLY A 188 16.34 -12.58 11.25
C GLY A 188 16.40 -12.62 12.79
N ILE A 189 15.58 -13.45 13.43
CA ILE A 189 15.50 -13.62 14.90
C ILE A 189 15.64 -15.08 15.28
N SER A 190 15.73 -15.38 16.58
CA SER A 190 15.76 -16.77 17.04
C SER A 190 14.35 -17.40 17.05
N ALA A 191 14.28 -18.73 16.86
CA ALA A 191 13.02 -19.46 17.00
C ALA A 191 12.40 -19.27 18.40
N ARG A 192 13.23 -19.12 19.43
CA ARG A 192 12.79 -18.82 20.80
C ARG A 192 12.10 -17.43 20.89
N THR A 193 12.58 -16.45 20.13
CA THR A 193 11.96 -15.12 20.05
C THR A 193 10.60 -15.19 19.34
N VAL A 194 10.47 -16.04 18.32
CA VAL A 194 9.17 -16.28 17.66
C VAL A 194 8.17 -16.89 18.63
N GLU A 195 8.57 -17.93 19.39
CA GLU A 195 7.72 -18.56 20.40
C GLU A 195 7.35 -17.58 21.53
N PHE A 196 8.26 -16.71 21.95
CA PHE A 196 7.97 -15.65 22.91
C PHE A 196 6.87 -14.69 22.39
N HIS A 197 6.99 -14.22 21.15
CA HIS A 197 5.95 -13.38 20.52
C HIS A 197 4.61 -14.12 20.43
N LYS A 198 4.62 -15.39 20.03
CA LYS A 198 3.43 -16.23 19.98
C LYS A 198 2.75 -16.35 21.33
N TYR A 199 3.51 -16.63 22.40
CA TYR A 199 2.99 -16.72 23.76
C TYR A 199 2.36 -15.41 24.24
N GLN A 200 2.93 -14.26 23.88
CA GLN A 200 2.39 -12.95 24.25
C GLN A 200 1.10 -12.57 23.52
N MET A 201 0.80 -13.21 22.41
CA MET A 201 -0.41 -12.96 21.60
C MET A 201 -1.58 -13.90 21.95
N MET A 202 -1.33 -14.98 22.69
CA MET A 202 -2.32 -15.95 23.14
C MET A 202 -2.85 -15.58 24.52
#